data_daec74092d6ed136248e7f94899d6155
#
_entry.id   daec74092d6ed136248e7f94899d6155
#
_cell.length_a   1.000
_cell.length_b   1.000
_cell.length_c   1.000
_cell.angle_alpha   90.00
_cell.angle_beta   90.00
_cell.angle_gamma   90.00
#
_symmetry.space_group_name_H-M   'P 1'
#
loop_
_entity.id
_entity.type
_entity.pdbx_description
1 polymer ?
#
loop_
_entity_poly.entity_id
_entity_poly.type
_entity_poly.pdbx_seq_one_letter_code
_entity_poly.pdbx_strand_id
1 'polypeptide(L)'
;MIKQFNEYPLLAHNTFGIEAAASQFVEFSSVDDVVAFLGNGFNGRSLVIGGGSNLLFVNDFDGTVFHSSIMGMDVVEEDEGCLLLRVGSGVSWDALVAYTVEHGWAGLENLSAIPGEVGASAVQNVGAYGVEAGELIVKVETVRMSDATRAEFSHDDCDFSYRHSIFKAAEKGKHIITHVTYRLSKKPSFKLTYGNLSEKVEQLGGATLANVRKAVCEIREAKLPSPDKVGSAGSFFMNPVVARSMADVLAKDYPAMPQYPLPCGDVKLSAGWLIEQCGWKNTPHEHVGVYQHQALVVINKGGATGKDVLDFASAVVASVKEKFGVQLNMEVNVID
;
A
#
# COMPACT_ATOMS: atom_id res chain seq x y z
N MET A 1 11.50 -23.45 -4.93
CA MET A 1 10.54 -24.60 -4.85
C MET A 1 9.14 -24.00 -4.93
N ILE A 2 8.28 -24.61 -5.76
CA ILE A 2 6.88 -24.19 -5.90
C ILE A 2 5.99 -25.05 -5.00
N LYS A 3 5.05 -24.43 -4.31
CA LYS A 3 4.00 -25.08 -3.52
C LYS A 3 2.65 -24.76 -4.15
N GLN A 4 1.78 -25.76 -4.25
CA GLN A 4 0.44 -25.64 -4.83
C GLN A 4 -0.58 -26.25 -3.88
N PHE A 5 -1.66 -25.54 -3.66
CA PHE A 5 -2.75 -25.95 -2.79
C PHE A 5 -4.08 -25.71 -3.49
N ASN A 6 -5.05 -26.59 -3.30
CA ASN A 6 -6.42 -26.42 -3.77
C ASN A 6 -7.32 -26.01 -2.60
N GLU A 7 -8.38 -25.28 -2.88
CA GLU A 7 -9.37 -24.80 -1.90
C GLU A 7 -8.68 -24.16 -0.68
N TYR A 8 -7.77 -23.22 -0.97
CA TYR A 8 -6.86 -22.67 0.03
C TYR A 8 -7.50 -21.49 0.79
N PRO A 9 -7.55 -21.51 2.15
CA PRO A 9 -8.09 -20.42 2.94
C PRO A 9 -7.18 -19.19 2.88
N LEU A 10 -7.76 -18.03 2.58
CA LEU A 10 -7.05 -16.75 2.43
C LEU A 10 -7.07 -15.88 3.70
N LEU A 11 -7.59 -16.36 4.81
CA LEU A 11 -7.68 -15.59 6.06
C LEU A 11 -6.31 -15.08 6.53
N ALA A 12 -5.25 -15.89 6.41
CA ALA A 12 -3.87 -15.48 6.73
C ALA A 12 -3.23 -14.54 5.70
N HIS A 13 -3.89 -14.32 4.56
CA HIS A 13 -3.40 -13.53 3.43
C HIS A 13 -4.24 -12.28 3.17
N ASN A 14 -5.02 -11.84 4.15
CA ASN A 14 -5.67 -10.52 4.14
C ASN A 14 -5.74 -9.95 5.56
N THR A 15 -5.23 -8.75 5.72
CA THR A 15 -5.19 -8.06 7.03
C THR A 15 -6.56 -7.56 7.48
N PHE A 16 -7.58 -7.61 6.61
CA PHE A 16 -8.96 -7.30 6.98
C PHE A 16 -9.61 -8.40 7.82
N GLY A 17 -9.01 -9.61 7.82
CA GLY A 17 -9.55 -10.74 8.56
C GLY A 17 -10.89 -11.24 8.02
N ILE A 18 -11.08 -11.18 6.71
CA ILE A 18 -12.26 -11.71 6.01
C ILE A 18 -12.01 -13.17 5.65
N GLU A 19 -12.96 -14.03 5.99
CA GLU A 19 -12.95 -15.42 5.55
C GLU A 19 -13.25 -15.47 4.04
N ALA A 20 -12.31 -16.02 3.29
CA ALA A 20 -12.43 -16.30 1.87
C ALA A 20 -11.46 -17.45 1.52
N ALA A 21 -11.73 -18.15 0.42
CA ALA A 21 -10.87 -19.20 -0.12
C ALA A 21 -10.52 -18.92 -1.59
N ALA A 22 -9.39 -19.49 -2.05
CA ALA A 22 -9.04 -19.53 -3.47
C ALA A 22 -9.18 -20.94 -3.99
N SER A 23 -9.67 -21.12 -5.23
CA SER A 23 -9.70 -22.44 -5.89
C SER A 23 -8.32 -23.07 -5.96
N GLN A 24 -7.28 -22.24 -6.21
CA GLN A 24 -5.88 -22.66 -6.17
C GLN A 24 -5.01 -21.56 -5.55
N PHE A 25 -4.01 -21.94 -4.76
CA PHE A 25 -2.97 -21.08 -4.24
C PHE A 25 -1.60 -21.58 -4.65
N VAL A 26 -0.77 -20.71 -5.22
CA VAL A 26 0.56 -21.02 -5.73
C VAL A 26 1.58 -20.12 -5.06
N GLU A 27 2.45 -20.70 -4.23
CA GLU A 27 3.59 -20.02 -3.64
C GLU A 27 4.88 -20.44 -4.36
N PHE A 28 5.70 -19.46 -4.73
CA PHE A 28 6.96 -19.68 -5.44
C PHE A 28 8.12 -18.96 -4.76
N SER A 29 9.31 -19.58 -4.74
CA SER A 29 10.50 -19.05 -4.07
C SER A 29 11.63 -18.66 -5.02
N SER A 30 11.43 -18.79 -6.33
CA SER A 30 12.39 -18.37 -7.36
C SER A 30 11.69 -17.92 -8.64
N VAL A 31 12.42 -17.16 -9.47
CA VAL A 31 11.95 -16.75 -10.80
C VAL A 31 11.73 -17.99 -11.69
N ASP A 32 12.61 -18.98 -11.58
CA ASP A 32 12.51 -20.21 -12.37
C ASP A 32 11.26 -21.02 -12.01
N ASP A 33 10.83 -21.02 -10.75
CA ASP A 33 9.56 -21.62 -10.32
C ASP A 33 8.37 -20.98 -11.06
N VAL A 34 8.35 -19.64 -11.13
CA VAL A 34 7.28 -18.88 -11.82
C VAL A 34 7.28 -19.20 -13.31
N VAL A 35 8.47 -19.12 -13.96
CA VAL A 35 8.62 -19.40 -15.39
C VAL A 35 8.19 -20.83 -15.70
N ALA A 36 8.60 -21.80 -14.90
CA ALA A 36 8.23 -23.22 -15.10
C ALA A 36 6.71 -23.43 -14.91
N PHE A 37 6.09 -22.80 -13.92
CA PHE A 37 4.65 -22.93 -13.68
C PHE A 37 3.84 -22.34 -14.85
N LEU A 38 4.13 -21.11 -15.23
CA LEU A 38 3.42 -20.42 -16.31
C LEU A 38 3.71 -21.05 -17.67
N GLY A 39 4.93 -21.50 -17.89
CA GLY A 39 5.37 -22.17 -19.13
C GLY A 39 4.68 -23.50 -19.40
N ASN A 40 4.06 -24.13 -18.40
CA ASN A 40 3.21 -25.30 -18.58
C ASN A 40 1.80 -24.99 -19.12
N GLY A 41 1.57 -23.74 -19.56
CA GLY A 41 0.32 -23.33 -20.20
C GLY A 41 -0.74 -22.86 -19.23
N PHE A 42 -0.35 -22.09 -18.20
CA PHE A 42 -1.33 -21.46 -17.30
C PHE A 42 -2.32 -20.59 -18.09
N ASN A 43 -3.58 -20.90 -17.94
CA ASN A 43 -4.68 -20.15 -18.56
C ASN A 43 -5.89 -20.17 -17.61
N GLY A 44 -6.08 -19.09 -16.89
CA GLY A 44 -7.18 -19.01 -15.92
C GLY A 44 -7.23 -17.61 -15.27
N ARG A 45 -8.29 -17.41 -14.50
CA ARG A 45 -8.41 -16.24 -13.65
C ARG A 45 -7.31 -16.26 -12.60
N SER A 46 -6.63 -15.15 -12.41
CA SER A 46 -5.50 -15.05 -11.51
C SER A 46 -5.48 -13.77 -10.69
N LEU A 47 -4.91 -13.86 -9.51
CA LEU A 47 -4.66 -12.76 -8.62
C LEU A 47 -3.25 -12.89 -8.03
N VAL A 48 -2.41 -11.88 -8.18
CA VAL A 48 -1.11 -11.81 -7.50
C VAL A 48 -1.27 -11.02 -6.22
N ILE A 49 -0.91 -11.60 -5.10
CA ILE A 49 -0.96 -10.94 -3.79
C ILE A 49 0.43 -10.86 -3.16
N GLY A 50 0.64 -9.85 -2.31
CA GLY A 50 1.70 -9.83 -1.30
C GLY A 50 1.10 -10.13 0.07
N GLY A 51 1.52 -9.44 1.12
CA GLY A 51 1.00 -9.63 2.48
C GLY A 51 -0.48 -9.30 2.71
N GLY A 52 -1.27 -9.09 1.66
CA GLY A 52 -2.73 -8.91 1.75
C GLY A 52 -3.20 -7.67 2.50
N SER A 53 -2.33 -6.67 2.67
CA SER A 53 -2.60 -5.49 3.51
C SER A 53 -3.42 -4.38 2.81
N ASN A 54 -3.80 -4.59 1.54
CA ASN A 54 -4.62 -3.65 0.77
C ASN A 54 -5.66 -4.37 -0.09
N LEU A 55 -6.24 -5.46 0.44
CA LEU A 55 -7.26 -6.29 -0.23
C LEU A 55 -8.52 -6.39 0.62
N LEU A 56 -9.66 -6.45 -0.07
CA LEU A 56 -10.96 -6.82 0.49
C LEU A 56 -11.56 -7.92 -0.37
N PHE A 57 -11.62 -9.15 0.12
CA PHE A 57 -12.35 -10.24 -0.53
C PHE A 57 -13.84 -10.11 -0.22
N VAL A 58 -14.66 -10.05 -1.28
CA VAL A 58 -16.13 -10.01 -1.13
C VAL A 58 -16.71 -11.42 -1.18
N ASN A 59 -16.11 -12.27 -2.00
CA ASN A 59 -16.45 -13.68 -2.18
C ASN A 59 -15.18 -14.54 -2.17
N ASP A 60 -15.33 -15.86 -2.22
CA ASP A 60 -14.25 -16.77 -2.55
C ASP A 60 -13.71 -16.44 -3.96
N PHE A 61 -12.41 -16.60 -4.14
CA PHE A 61 -11.77 -16.33 -5.41
C PHE A 61 -11.74 -17.59 -6.30
N ASP A 62 -12.63 -17.63 -7.27
CA ASP A 62 -12.63 -18.71 -8.26
C ASP A 62 -11.50 -18.51 -9.29
N GLY A 63 -10.31 -18.95 -8.91
CA GLY A 63 -9.09 -18.79 -9.70
C GLY A 63 -7.83 -19.14 -8.92
N THR A 64 -6.68 -18.83 -9.51
CA THR A 64 -5.37 -19.06 -8.91
C THR A 64 -4.83 -17.81 -8.26
N VAL A 65 -4.56 -17.88 -6.96
CA VAL A 65 -3.83 -16.83 -6.22
C VAL A 65 -2.35 -17.15 -6.25
N PHE A 66 -1.53 -16.20 -6.68
CA PHE A 66 -0.07 -16.27 -6.68
C PHE A 66 0.50 -15.45 -5.54
N HIS A 67 1.42 -16.05 -4.78
CA HIS A 67 2.14 -15.38 -3.70
C HIS A 67 3.65 -15.61 -3.85
N SER A 68 4.42 -14.54 -3.72
CA SER A 68 5.87 -14.59 -3.84
C SER A 68 6.54 -14.84 -2.50
N SER A 69 7.38 -15.88 -2.43
CA SER A 69 8.37 -16.09 -1.36
C SER A 69 9.79 -15.87 -1.86
N ILE A 70 9.98 -15.06 -2.92
CA ILE A 70 11.32 -14.70 -3.40
C ILE A 70 11.95 -13.73 -2.41
N MET A 71 12.96 -14.20 -1.71
CA MET A 71 13.69 -13.46 -0.68
C MET A 71 15.02 -12.96 -1.21
N GLY A 72 15.76 -12.19 -0.39
CA GLY A 72 17.09 -11.69 -0.68
C GLY A 72 17.12 -10.16 -0.79
N MET A 73 18.26 -9.59 -0.39
CA MET A 73 18.56 -8.16 -0.45
C MET A 73 20.03 -8.03 -0.86
N ASP A 74 20.28 -7.79 -2.14
CA ASP A 74 21.62 -7.81 -2.73
C ASP A 74 22.01 -6.42 -3.20
N VAL A 75 23.17 -5.91 -2.73
CA VAL A 75 23.78 -4.70 -3.31
C VAL A 75 24.34 -5.08 -4.67
N VAL A 76 23.77 -4.54 -5.74
CA VAL A 76 24.17 -4.86 -7.13
C VAL A 76 25.06 -3.79 -7.75
N GLU A 77 25.06 -2.59 -7.20
CA GLU A 77 25.94 -1.48 -7.59
C GLU A 77 26.14 -0.57 -6.38
N GLU A 78 27.32 -0.01 -6.24
CA GLU A 78 27.68 0.85 -5.10
C GLU A 78 28.77 1.85 -5.48
N ASP A 79 28.61 3.10 -5.08
CA ASP A 79 29.60 4.15 -5.17
C ASP A 79 29.79 4.90 -3.82
N GLU A 80 30.52 6.03 -3.81
CA GLU A 80 30.73 6.83 -2.59
C GLU A 80 29.46 7.52 -2.08
N GLY A 81 28.44 7.73 -2.90
CA GLY A 81 27.26 8.53 -2.59
C GLY A 81 26.00 7.72 -2.47
N CYS A 82 25.88 6.63 -3.22
CA CYS A 82 24.66 5.82 -3.27
C CYS A 82 24.97 4.34 -3.54
N LEU A 83 23.90 3.54 -3.46
CA LEU A 83 23.93 2.13 -3.85
C LEU A 83 22.61 1.74 -4.51
N LEU A 84 22.65 0.66 -5.28
CA LEU A 84 21.47 -0.02 -5.81
C LEU A 84 21.26 -1.33 -5.03
N LEU A 85 20.12 -1.41 -4.33
CA LEU A 85 19.71 -2.58 -3.58
C LEU A 85 18.61 -3.32 -4.34
N ARG A 86 18.92 -4.53 -4.82
CA ARG A 86 17.97 -5.42 -5.49
C ARG A 86 17.33 -6.33 -4.45
N VAL A 87 16.00 -6.30 -4.36
CA VAL A 87 15.25 -6.95 -3.29
C VAL A 87 14.18 -7.89 -3.87
N GLY A 88 14.10 -9.10 -3.31
CA GLY A 88 13.07 -10.08 -3.67
C GLY A 88 11.66 -9.61 -3.32
N SER A 89 10.69 -9.91 -4.18
CA SER A 89 9.31 -9.41 -4.06
C SER A 89 8.56 -9.92 -2.83
N GLY A 90 8.96 -11.05 -2.25
CA GLY A 90 8.39 -11.62 -1.02
C GLY A 90 9.02 -11.09 0.28
N VAL A 91 10.02 -10.22 0.20
CA VAL A 91 10.61 -9.60 1.39
C VAL A 91 9.56 -8.66 2.03
N SER A 92 9.40 -8.77 3.37
CA SER A 92 8.56 -7.83 4.11
C SER A 92 9.05 -6.40 3.89
N TRP A 93 8.12 -5.50 3.57
CA TRP A 93 8.43 -4.09 3.35
C TRP A 93 9.11 -3.44 4.55
N ASP A 94 8.56 -3.63 5.76
CA ASP A 94 9.15 -3.00 6.95
C ASP A 94 10.48 -3.64 7.36
N ALA A 95 10.71 -4.92 7.04
CA ALA A 95 12.01 -5.56 7.21
C ALA A 95 13.07 -4.94 6.27
N LEU A 96 12.70 -4.63 5.01
CA LEU A 96 13.57 -3.88 4.09
C LEU A 96 13.91 -2.51 4.67
N VAL A 97 12.92 -1.75 5.14
CA VAL A 97 13.14 -0.40 5.70
C VAL A 97 14.05 -0.48 6.95
N ALA A 98 13.80 -1.44 7.85
CA ALA A 98 14.67 -1.65 9.01
C ALA A 98 16.11 -1.95 8.61
N TYR A 99 16.29 -2.87 7.66
CA TYR A 99 17.60 -3.26 7.15
C TYR A 99 18.37 -2.07 6.58
N THR A 100 17.72 -1.22 5.77
CA THR A 100 18.38 -0.04 5.18
C THR A 100 18.78 0.98 6.24
N VAL A 101 17.93 1.22 7.25
CA VAL A 101 18.23 2.11 8.38
C VAL A 101 19.43 1.61 9.20
N GLU A 102 19.49 0.31 9.51
CA GLU A 102 20.58 -0.33 10.25
C GLU A 102 21.91 -0.25 9.51
N HIS A 103 21.88 -0.28 8.16
CA HIS A 103 23.10 -0.14 7.33
C HIS A 103 23.47 1.32 7.02
N GLY A 104 22.70 2.31 7.52
CA GLY A 104 22.97 3.72 7.26
C GLY A 104 22.57 4.18 5.86
N TRP A 105 21.69 3.44 5.16
CA TRP A 105 21.23 3.75 3.81
C TRP A 105 19.90 4.49 3.85
N ALA A 106 19.91 5.74 3.40
CA ALA A 106 18.81 6.67 3.48
C ALA A 106 17.86 6.57 2.26
N GLY A 107 16.61 6.92 2.51
CA GLY A 107 15.56 7.10 1.51
C GLY A 107 14.26 6.42 1.88
N LEU A 108 14.28 5.28 2.56
CA LEU A 108 13.09 4.50 2.92
C LEU A 108 12.57 4.76 4.34
N GLU A 109 13.29 5.47 5.19
CA GLU A 109 13.01 5.64 6.63
C GLU A 109 11.61 6.21 6.92
N ASN A 110 11.10 7.11 6.06
CA ASN A 110 9.75 7.66 6.16
C ASN A 110 8.64 6.62 5.89
N LEU A 111 8.99 5.53 5.21
CA LEU A 111 8.07 4.46 4.81
C LEU A 111 8.04 3.30 5.80
N SER A 112 8.50 3.53 7.03
CA SER A 112 8.55 2.56 8.13
C SER A 112 7.17 2.10 8.57
N ALA A 113 7.09 0.88 9.08
CA ALA A 113 5.90 0.26 9.65
C ALA A 113 4.70 0.17 8.67
N ILE A 114 4.92 0.24 7.36
CA ILE A 114 3.88 -0.05 6.38
C ILE A 114 3.82 -1.57 6.21
N PRO A 115 2.65 -2.19 6.40
CA PRO A 115 2.51 -3.63 6.20
C PRO A 115 2.54 -3.99 4.71
N GLY A 116 2.93 -5.21 4.42
CA GLY A 116 2.98 -5.73 3.05
C GLY A 116 4.37 -6.18 2.64
N GLU A 117 4.56 -6.35 1.33
CA GLU A 117 5.77 -6.91 0.74
C GLU A 117 6.33 -6.01 -0.36
N VAL A 118 7.61 -6.20 -0.67
CA VAL A 118 8.37 -5.42 -1.65
C VAL A 118 7.72 -5.41 -3.02
N GLY A 119 7.23 -6.56 -3.53
CA GLY A 119 6.55 -6.61 -4.83
C GLY A 119 5.33 -5.70 -4.88
N ALA A 120 4.53 -5.67 -3.82
CA ALA A 120 3.34 -4.81 -3.71
C ALA A 120 3.70 -3.32 -3.64
N SER A 121 4.90 -2.95 -3.18
CA SER A 121 5.34 -1.56 -3.09
C SER A 121 5.40 -0.87 -4.45
N ALA A 122 5.85 -1.59 -5.49
CA ALA A 122 5.91 -1.08 -6.85
C ALA A 122 4.52 -1.02 -7.50
N VAL A 123 3.61 -1.97 -7.18
CA VAL A 123 2.24 -1.95 -7.70
C VAL A 123 1.48 -0.72 -7.20
N GLN A 124 1.51 -0.49 -5.88
CA GLN A 124 0.72 0.55 -5.21
C GLN A 124 1.42 1.91 -5.21
N ASN A 125 2.69 1.99 -5.60
CA ASN A 125 3.55 3.13 -5.30
C ASN A 125 3.39 3.55 -3.84
N VAL A 126 3.79 2.65 -2.94
CA VAL A 126 3.63 2.84 -1.48
C VAL A 126 4.22 4.17 -1.06
N GLY A 127 3.46 4.94 -0.29
CA GLY A 127 3.89 6.27 0.12
C GLY A 127 3.31 6.70 1.46
N ALA A 128 4.15 7.35 2.26
CA ALA A 128 3.81 7.93 3.55
C ALA A 128 4.79 9.06 3.94
N TYR A 129 4.36 9.96 4.78
CA TYR A 129 5.19 11.03 5.36
C TYR A 129 6.03 11.82 4.34
N GLY A 130 5.43 12.11 3.16
CA GLY A 130 6.04 12.92 2.12
C GLY A 130 7.06 12.21 1.22
N VAL A 131 7.13 10.87 1.31
CA VAL A 131 7.98 10.02 0.44
C VAL A 131 7.10 8.97 -0.24
N GLU A 132 7.40 8.65 -1.48
CA GLU A 132 6.81 7.54 -2.23
C GLU A 132 7.90 6.56 -2.68
N ALA A 133 7.60 5.26 -2.67
CA ALA A 133 8.57 4.23 -3.07
C ALA A 133 9.08 4.42 -4.51
N GLY A 134 8.20 4.88 -5.40
CA GLY A 134 8.54 5.19 -6.79
C GLY A 134 9.69 6.18 -6.94
N GLU A 135 9.87 7.13 -6.01
CA GLU A 135 11.00 8.08 -6.05
C GLU A 135 12.38 7.37 -5.95
N LEU A 136 12.39 6.17 -5.41
CA LEU A 136 13.61 5.39 -5.12
C LEU A 136 13.74 4.16 -6.02
N ILE A 137 12.63 3.68 -6.61
CA ILE A 137 12.63 2.53 -7.51
C ILE A 137 13.31 2.92 -8.83
N VAL A 138 14.33 2.17 -9.21
CA VAL A 138 15.03 2.35 -10.50
C VAL A 138 14.70 1.26 -11.51
N LYS A 139 14.31 0.06 -11.02
CA LYS A 139 13.97 -1.08 -11.87
C LYS A 139 13.00 -2.03 -11.18
N VAL A 140 12.07 -2.59 -11.95
CA VAL A 140 11.15 -3.66 -11.54
C VAL A 140 11.34 -4.84 -12.48
N GLU A 141 11.66 -6.02 -11.92
CA GLU A 141 11.82 -7.28 -12.66
C GLU A 141 10.56 -8.12 -12.51
N THR A 142 10.10 -8.69 -13.61
CA THR A 142 8.83 -9.43 -13.65
C THR A 142 8.92 -10.68 -14.51
N VAL A 143 7.91 -11.55 -14.35
CA VAL A 143 7.59 -12.59 -15.34
C VAL A 143 6.21 -12.28 -15.90
N ARG A 144 6.11 -12.23 -17.24
CA ARG A 144 4.82 -12.02 -17.93
C ARG A 144 3.98 -13.29 -17.85
N MET A 145 2.72 -13.14 -17.46
CA MET A 145 1.84 -14.28 -17.20
C MET A 145 1.39 -15.02 -18.47
N SER A 146 1.32 -14.34 -19.61
CA SER A 146 0.80 -14.90 -20.86
C SER A 146 1.76 -15.87 -21.57
N ASP A 147 3.07 -15.70 -21.38
CA ASP A 147 4.10 -16.43 -22.12
C ASP A 147 5.32 -16.83 -21.27
N ALA A 148 5.24 -16.60 -19.96
CA ALA A 148 6.31 -16.89 -19.00
C ALA A 148 7.65 -16.19 -19.30
N THR A 149 7.65 -15.13 -20.12
CA THR A 149 8.87 -14.39 -20.43
C THR A 149 9.25 -13.45 -19.30
N ARG A 150 10.56 -13.35 -19.04
CA ARG A 150 11.10 -12.35 -18.10
C ARG A 150 11.07 -11.00 -18.76
N ALA A 151 10.68 -9.98 -18.00
CA ALA A 151 10.66 -8.58 -18.44
C ALA A 151 11.19 -7.67 -17.34
N GLU A 152 11.76 -6.55 -17.75
CA GLU A 152 12.25 -5.48 -16.86
C GLU A 152 11.57 -4.17 -17.22
N PHE A 153 11.22 -3.39 -16.23
CA PHE A 153 10.67 -2.04 -16.36
C PHE A 153 11.61 -1.08 -15.65
N SER A 154 12.05 -0.04 -16.36
CA SER A 154 12.76 1.08 -15.76
C SER A 154 11.81 1.93 -14.90
N HIS A 155 12.36 2.88 -14.14
CA HIS A 155 11.55 3.86 -13.42
C HIS A 155 10.53 4.55 -14.34
N ASP A 156 10.96 5.01 -15.49
CA ASP A 156 10.12 5.76 -16.44
C ASP A 156 9.02 4.88 -17.05
N ASP A 157 9.29 3.60 -17.27
CA ASP A 157 8.28 2.64 -17.75
C ASP A 157 7.19 2.36 -16.72
N CYS A 158 7.46 2.58 -15.43
CA CYS A 158 6.53 2.27 -14.35
C CYS A 158 5.42 3.31 -14.15
N ASP A 159 5.51 4.50 -14.75
CA ASP A 159 4.51 5.59 -14.66
C ASP A 159 4.06 5.88 -13.23
N PHE A 160 5.03 6.02 -12.30
CA PHE A 160 4.74 6.24 -10.90
C PHE A 160 4.12 7.62 -10.64
N SER A 161 3.00 7.63 -9.94
CA SER A 161 2.36 8.83 -9.40
C SER A 161 1.59 8.47 -8.12
N TYR A 162 0.89 9.43 -7.53
CA TYR A 162 0.18 9.23 -6.25
C TYR A 162 -0.76 8.01 -6.30
N ARG A 163 -0.39 6.94 -5.58
CA ARG A 163 -1.11 5.65 -5.54
C ARG A 163 -1.30 5.00 -6.91
N HIS A 164 -0.40 5.27 -7.83
CA HIS A 164 -0.46 4.78 -9.21
C HIS A 164 0.86 4.19 -9.67
N SER A 165 0.75 3.16 -10.50
CA SER A 165 1.81 2.61 -11.34
C SER A 165 1.18 1.95 -12.57
N ILE A 166 2.00 1.63 -13.57
CA ILE A 166 1.58 0.86 -14.74
C ILE A 166 0.97 -0.50 -14.35
N PHE A 167 1.44 -1.11 -13.23
CA PHE A 167 0.94 -2.39 -12.72
C PHE A 167 -0.47 -2.30 -12.10
N LYS A 168 -0.98 -1.11 -11.81
CA LYS A 168 -2.40 -0.86 -11.44
C LYS A 168 -3.26 -0.48 -12.63
N ALA A 169 -2.68 -0.16 -13.77
CA ALA A 169 -3.33 0.37 -14.96
C ALA A 169 -3.13 -0.55 -16.17
N ALA A 170 -2.32 -0.14 -17.13
CA ALA A 170 -2.15 -0.83 -18.42
C ALA A 170 -1.61 -2.27 -18.29
N GLU A 171 -0.78 -2.54 -17.28
CA GLU A 171 -0.18 -3.86 -17.02
C GLU A 171 -0.82 -4.61 -15.84
N LYS A 172 -2.00 -4.18 -15.39
CA LYS A 172 -2.71 -4.84 -14.30
C LYS A 172 -3.01 -6.30 -14.62
N GLY A 173 -2.55 -7.20 -13.74
CA GLY A 173 -2.78 -8.65 -13.85
C GLY A 173 -1.98 -9.35 -14.96
N LYS A 174 -1.04 -8.66 -15.63
CA LYS A 174 -0.25 -9.25 -16.70
C LYS A 174 1.14 -9.73 -16.26
N HIS A 175 1.60 -9.28 -15.09
CA HIS A 175 2.95 -9.52 -14.60
C HIS A 175 2.96 -10.02 -13.16
N ILE A 176 3.86 -10.94 -12.86
CA ILE A 176 4.29 -11.29 -11.50
C ILE A 176 5.60 -10.58 -11.24
N ILE A 177 5.62 -9.64 -10.31
CA ILE A 177 6.85 -8.95 -9.88
C ILE A 177 7.70 -9.93 -9.09
N THR A 178 8.98 -10.01 -9.44
CA THR A 178 9.95 -10.92 -8.80
C THR A 178 10.99 -10.19 -7.95
N HIS A 179 11.46 -9.04 -8.44
CA HIS A 179 12.40 -8.19 -7.71
C HIS A 179 12.12 -6.71 -7.98
N VAL A 180 12.51 -5.88 -7.01
CA VAL A 180 12.51 -4.43 -7.14
C VAL A 180 13.88 -3.91 -6.75
N THR A 181 14.46 -3.02 -7.55
CA THR A 181 15.75 -2.39 -7.27
C THR A 181 15.56 -0.95 -6.86
N TYR A 182 16.10 -0.60 -5.70
CA TYR A 182 16.02 0.74 -5.09
C TYR A 182 17.37 1.43 -5.13
N ARG A 183 17.38 2.73 -5.44
CA ARG A 183 18.54 3.60 -5.27
C ARG A 183 18.47 4.23 -3.88
N LEU A 184 19.45 3.95 -3.05
CA LEU A 184 19.55 4.44 -1.67
C LEU A 184 20.78 5.32 -1.50
N SER A 185 20.67 6.36 -0.66
CA SER A 185 21.75 7.31 -0.41
C SER A 185 22.57 6.89 0.80
N LYS A 186 23.89 7.02 0.70
CA LYS A 186 24.81 6.93 1.85
C LYS A 186 24.97 8.27 2.59
N LYS A 187 24.37 9.32 2.05
CA LYS A 187 24.37 10.67 2.63
C LYS A 187 22.93 11.07 2.95
N PRO A 188 22.47 10.89 4.21
CA PRO A 188 21.09 11.15 4.57
C PRO A 188 20.65 12.58 4.30
N SER A 189 19.45 12.73 3.71
CA SER A 189 18.72 14.00 3.57
C SER A 189 17.28 13.75 3.98
N PHE A 190 16.86 14.31 5.11
CA PHE A 190 15.60 13.95 5.74
C PHE A 190 14.43 14.81 5.28
N LYS A 191 13.33 14.18 4.88
CA LYS A 191 12.04 14.82 4.61
C LYS A 191 11.17 14.79 5.87
N LEU A 192 11.14 15.88 6.65
CA LEU A 192 10.47 15.95 7.94
C LEU A 192 9.24 16.86 7.97
N THR A 193 8.86 17.45 6.83
CA THR A 193 7.82 18.48 6.76
C THR A 193 6.39 17.96 6.89
N TYR A 194 6.17 16.64 6.89
CA TYR A 194 4.84 16.07 6.92
C TYR A 194 4.28 15.96 8.35
N GLY A 195 3.16 16.64 8.61
CA GLY A 195 2.47 16.58 9.90
C GLY A 195 3.35 17.02 11.06
N ASN A 196 3.39 16.22 12.13
CA ASN A 196 4.19 16.46 13.32
C ASN A 196 5.51 15.64 13.37
N LEU A 197 5.97 15.15 12.22
CA LEU A 197 7.16 14.30 12.17
C LEU A 197 8.42 15.02 12.65
N SER A 198 8.63 16.28 12.23
CA SER A 198 9.78 17.08 12.65
C SER A 198 9.84 17.27 14.17
N GLU A 199 8.71 17.63 14.78
CA GLU A 199 8.60 17.79 16.23
C GLU A 199 8.94 16.50 16.97
N LYS A 200 8.42 15.37 16.48
CA LYS A 200 8.65 14.06 17.07
C LYS A 200 10.12 13.63 16.95
N VAL A 201 10.77 13.90 15.83
CA VAL A 201 12.20 13.62 15.61
C VAL A 201 13.08 14.46 16.53
N GLU A 202 12.75 15.75 16.74
CA GLU A 202 13.45 16.63 17.69
C GLU A 202 13.35 16.11 19.14
N GLN A 203 12.16 15.62 19.55
CA GLN A 203 11.97 14.98 20.87
C GLN A 203 12.83 13.75 21.07
N LEU A 204 13.22 13.05 19.98
CA LEU A 204 14.09 11.89 20.01
C LEU A 204 15.60 12.24 19.95
N GLY A 205 15.96 13.52 19.91
CA GLY A 205 17.36 13.98 19.91
C GLY A 205 17.90 14.37 18.53
N GLY A 206 17.00 14.69 17.57
CA GLY A 206 17.37 15.21 16.27
C GLY A 206 17.34 14.17 15.13
N ALA A 207 17.63 14.63 13.93
CA ALA A 207 17.46 13.86 12.71
C ALA A 207 18.59 12.84 12.50
N THR A 208 18.27 11.58 12.69
CA THR A 208 19.05 10.40 12.28
C THR A 208 18.09 9.39 11.63
N LEU A 209 18.59 8.46 10.81
CA LEU A 209 17.76 7.41 10.21
C LEU A 209 16.96 6.65 11.27
N ALA A 210 17.62 6.28 12.37
CA ALA A 210 16.99 5.57 13.48
C ALA A 210 15.88 6.40 14.15
N ASN A 211 16.11 7.70 14.39
CA ASN A 211 15.13 8.57 15.02
C ASN A 211 13.93 8.85 14.09
N VAL A 212 14.18 9.03 12.79
CA VAL A 212 13.08 9.18 11.81
C VAL A 212 12.23 7.92 11.76
N ARG A 213 12.86 6.73 11.59
CA ARG A 213 12.14 5.45 11.64
C ARG A 213 11.33 5.31 12.93
N LYS A 214 11.96 5.56 14.09
CA LYS A 214 11.28 5.47 15.39
C LYS A 214 10.10 6.43 15.50
N ALA A 215 10.28 7.69 15.10
CA ALA A 215 9.21 8.68 15.09
C ALA A 215 8.03 8.25 14.21
N VAL A 216 8.29 7.74 13.00
CA VAL A 216 7.27 7.23 12.10
C VAL A 216 6.53 6.05 12.71
N CYS A 217 7.25 5.06 13.27
CA CYS A 217 6.63 3.90 13.94
C CYS A 217 5.69 4.34 15.08
N GLU A 218 6.16 5.22 15.97
CA GLU A 218 5.36 5.71 17.10
C GLU A 218 4.11 6.51 16.64
N ILE A 219 4.25 7.36 15.60
CA ILE A 219 3.11 8.11 15.05
C ILE A 219 2.10 7.15 14.41
N ARG A 220 2.55 6.12 13.70
CA ARG A 220 1.67 5.13 13.08
C ARG A 220 0.96 4.26 14.10
N GLU A 221 1.68 3.77 15.10
CA GLU A 221 1.09 2.99 16.20
C GLU A 221 0.01 3.75 16.95
N ALA A 222 0.19 5.05 17.16
CA ALA A 222 -0.82 5.89 17.80
C ALA A 222 -2.07 6.14 16.94
N LYS A 223 -1.94 6.07 15.60
CA LYS A 223 -3.00 6.43 14.65
C LYS A 223 -3.69 5.25 13.96
N LEU A 224 -3.01 4.12 13.84
CA LEU A 224 -3.51 2.96 13.06
C LEU A 224 -3.77 1.77 13.99
N PRO A 225 -4.79 0.95 13.70
CA PRO A 225 -4.99 -0.27 14.46
C PRO A 225 -3.85 -1.25 14.20
N SER A 226 -3.50 -2.03 15.24
CA SER A 226 -2.65 -3.21 15.04
C SER A 226 -3.43 -4.26 14.23
N PRO A 227 -2.90 -4.76 13.11
CA PRO A 227 -3.57 -5.80 12.32
C PRO A 227 -3.90 -7.07 13.11
N ASP A 228 -3.09 -7.39 14.13
CA ASP A 228 -3.29 -8.55 15.00
C ASP A 228 -4.49 -8.40 15.96
N LYS A 229 -4.97 -7.17 16.16
CA LYS A 229 -6.06 -6.86 17.10
C LYS A 229 -7.36 -6.52 16.38
N VAL A 230 -7.28 -5.83 15.26
CA VAL A 230 -8.45 -5.33 14.54
C VAL A 230 -8.19 -5.43 13.05
N GLY A 231 -9.04 -6.16 12.33
CA GLY A 231 -8.93 -6.32 10.88
C GLY A 231 -9.07 -4.99 10.16
N SER A 232 -8.13 -4.67 9.29
CA SER A 232 -8.17 -3.48 8.42
C SER A 232 -7.19 -3.61 7.25
N ALA A 233 -7.38 -2.81 6.22
CA ALA A 233 -6.45 -2.70 5.09
C ALA A 233 -5.78 -1.31 5.03
N GLY A 234 -5.47 -0.73 6.18
CA GLY A 234 -4.94 0.63 6.26
C GLY A 234 -5.97 1.69 5.87
N SER A 235 -5.54 2.73 5.15
CA SER A 235 -6.47 3.74 4.62
C SER A 235 -7.38 3.12 3.57
N PHE A 236 -8.69 3.13 3.83
CA PHE A 236 -9.67 2.54 2.92
C PHE A 236 -9.97 3.43 1.72
N PHE A 237 -9.85 4.74 1.89
CA PHE A 237 -10.13 5.74 0.86
C PHE A 237 -8.90 6.57 0.54
N MET A 238 -8.77 6.96 -0.73
CA MET A 238 -7.80 7.95 -1.17
C MET A 238 -8.22 9.36 -0.72
N ASN A 239 -7.24 10.22 -0.44
CA ASN A 239 -7.50 11.64 -0.33
C ASN A 239 -7.92 12.19 -1.69
N PRO A 240 -9.13 12.76 -1.84
CA PRO A 240 -9.62 13.23 -3.14
C PRO A 240 -8.86 14.46 -3.61
N VAL A 241 -8.58 14.49 -4.90
CA VAL A 241 -8.04 15.67 -5.60
C VAL A 241 -9.20 16.35 -6.31
N VAL A 242 -9.37 17.64 -6.08
CA VAL A 242 -10.45 18.46 -6.67
C VAL A 242 -9.88 19.71 -7.32
N ALA A 243 -10.62 20.27 -8.28
CA ALA A 243 -10.24 21.54 -8.88
C ALA A 243 -10.18 22.66 -7.81
N ARG A 244 -9.25 23.60 -7.97
CA ARG A 244 -9.08 24.75 -7.06
C ARG A 244 -10.40 25.46 -6.80
N SER A 245 -11.21 25.70 -7.83
CA SER A 245 -12.51 26.38 -7.70
C SER A 245 -13.46 25.67 -6.74
N MET A 246 -13.48 24.35 -6.74
CA MET A 246 -14.29 23.56 -5.81
C MET A 246 -13.73 23.66 -4.38
N ALA A 247 -12.41 23.56 -4.22
CA ALA A 247 -11.78 23.70 -2.92
C ALA A 247 -12.03 25.09 -2.29
N ASP A 248 -11.98 26.16 -3.09
CA ASP A 248 -12.24 27.54 -2.65
C ASP A 248 -13.71 27.74 -2.21
N VAL A 249 -14.67 27.08 -2.85
CA VAL A 249 -16.07 27.07 -2.42
C VAL A 249 -16.22 26.35 -1.08
N LEU A 250 -15.67 25.17 -0.96
CA LEU A 250 -15.73 24.40 0.28
C LEU A 250 -15.03 25.10 1.45
N ALA A 251 -13.93 25.83 1.20
CA ALA A 251 -13.21 26.58 2.22
C ALA A 251 -14.03 27.71 2.86
N LYS A 252 -14.99 28.29 2.11
CA LYS A 252 -15.90 29.33 2.67
C LYS A 252 -16.86 28.73 3.68
N ASP A 253 -17.41 27.56 3.38
CA ASP A 253 -18.38 26.89 4.25
C ASP A 253 -17.68 26.10 5.37
N TYR A 254 -16.45 25.64 5.11
CA TYR A 254 -15.67 24.80 6.02
C TYR A 254 -14.23 25.31 6.17
N PRO A 255 -13.98 26.45 6.84
CA PRO A 255 -12.65 27.07 6.91
C PRO A 255 -11.60 26.24 7.67
N ALA A 256 -12.02 25.27 8.49
CA ALA A 256 -11.14 24.35 9.21
C ALA A 256 -10.77 23.09 8.40
N MET A 257 -11.28 22.92 7.16
CA MET A 257 -10.99 21.77 6.32
C MET A 257 -9.53 21.76 5.86
N PRO A 258 -8.76 20.70 6.16
CA PRO A 258 -7.38 20.60 5.71
C PRO A 258 -7.29 20.49 4.19
N GLN A 259 -6.47 21.33 3.59
CA GLN A 259 -6.25 21.42 2.15
C GLN A 259 -4.75 21.38 1.84
N TYR A 260 -4.38 20.69 0.79
CA TYR A 260 -3.00 20.52 0.35
C TYR A 260 -2.88 20.87 -1.14
N PRO A 261 -2.44 22.11 -1.47
CA PRO A 261 -2.24 22.53 -2.85
C PRO A 261 -1.26 21.62 -3.60
N LEU A 262 -1.56 21.29 -4.85
CA LEU A 262 -0.71 20.48 -5.72
C LEU A 262 -0.03 21.37 -6.78
N PRO A 263 1.14 20.96 -7.32
CA PRO A 263 1.86 21.73 -8.35
C PRO A 263 1.03 21.95 -9.63
N CYS A 264 0.10 21.06 -9.96
CA CYS A 264 -0.81 21.19 -11.11
C CYS A 264 -1.90 22.27 -10.93
N GLY A 265 -2.01 22.85 -9.72
CA GLY A 265 -3.02 23.85 -9.39
C GLY A 265 -4.28 23.29 -8.72
N ASP A 266 -4.48 21.99 -8.73
CA ASP A 266 -5.55 21.31 -8.01
C ASP A 266 -5.27 21.26 -6.49
N VAL A 267 -6.25 20.80 -5.72
CA VAL A 267 -6.14 20.72 -4.25
C VAL A 267 -6.52 19.31 -3.79
N LYS A 268 -5.64 18.70 -3.02
CA LYS A 268 -5.92 17.45 -2.32
C LYS A 268 -6.59 17.75 -0.99
N LEU A 269 -7.77 17.15 -0.74
CA LEU A 269 -8.54 17.33 0.50
C LEU A 269 -8.30 16.16 1.45
N SER A 270 -8.51 16.38 2.75
CA SER A 270 -8.45 15.31 3.75
C SER A 270 -9.72 14.47 3.73
N ALA A 271 -9.68 13.28 3.16
CA ALA A 271 -10.81 12.35 3.19
C ALA A 271 -11.18 11.96 4.64
N GLY A 272 -10.20 11.80 5.52
CA GLY A 272 -10.46 11.51 6.93
C GLY A 272 -11.29 12.60 7.60
N TRP A 273 -10.99 13.87 7.34
CA TRP A 273 -11.79 14.99 7.84
C TRP A 273 -13.21 14.99 7.26
N LEU A 274 -13.36 14.77 5.95
CA LEU A 274 -14.68 14.71 5.31
C LEU A 274 -15.57 13.61 5.91
N ILE A 275 -15.01 12.42 6.13
CA ILE A 275 -15.70 11.27 6.74
C ILE A 275 -16.10 11.60 8.19
N GLU A 276 -15.21 12.22 8.95
CA GLU A 276 -15.46 12.63 10.34
C GLU A 276 -16.60 13.65 10.43
N GLN A 277 -16.63 14.63 9.52
CA GLN A 277 -17.71 15.62 9.45
C GLN A 277 -19.07 15.02 9.05
N CYS A 278 -19.09 13.84 8.42
CA CYS A 278 -20.32 13.06 8.18
C CYS A 278 -20.75 12.23 9.41
N GLY A 279 -19.99 12.25 10.52
CA GLY A 279 -20.37 11.60 11.77
C GLY A 279 -19.99 10.10 11.88
N TRP A 280 -19.28 9.54 10.90
CA TRP A 280 -19.01 8.12 10.83
C TRP A 280 -18.18 7.54 11.98
N LYS A 281 -17.33 8.32 12.64
CA LYS A 281 -16.61 7.89 13.85
C LYS A 281 -17.50 7.44 15.02
N ASN A 282 -18.69 8.03 15.11
CA ASN A 282 -19.62 7.80 16.22
C ASN A 282 -20.83 6.97 15.81
N THR A 283 -20.90 6.52 14.57
CA THR A 283 -22.02 5.73 14.08
C THR A 283 -21.86 4.29 14.53
N PRO A 284 -22.82 3.75 15.33
CA PRO A 284 -22.74 2.37 15.77
C PRO A 284 -23.06 1.42 14.60
N HIS A 285 -22.16 0.49 14.35
CA HIS A 285 -22.35 -0.65 13.46
C HIS A 285 -21.82 -1.90 14.13
N GLU A 286 -22.44 -3.05 13.91
CA GLU A 286 -22.15 -4.27 14.65
C GLU A 286 -20.75 -4.82 14.28
N HIS A 287 -20.51 -5.12 13.03
CA HIS A 287 -19.29 -5.81 12.57
C HIS A 287 -18.27 -4.91 11.91
N VAL A 288 -18.68 -3.76 11.38
CA VAL A 288 -17.83 -2.83 10.63
C VAL A 288 -17.83 -1.47 11.32
N GLY A 289 -16.81 -0.67 11.12
CA GLY A 289 -16.79 0.70 11.62
C GLY A 289 -15.62 1.51 11.09
N VAL A 290 -15.59 2.78 11.47
CA VAL A 290 -14.46 3.66 11.26
C VAL A 290 -13.57 3.63 12.50
N TYR A 291 -12.25 3.54 12.28
CA TYR A 291 -11.31 3.53 13.41
C TYR A 291 -11.27 4.88 14.12
N GLN A 292 -11.30 4.85 15.45
CA GLN A 292 -11.48 6.05 16.29
C GLN A 292 -10.35 7.08 16.13
N HIS A 293 -9.10 6.62 15.92
CA HIS A 293 -7.94 7.50 15.79
C HIS A 293 -7.67 7.96 14.35
N GLN A 294 -8.28 7.29 13.34
CA GLN A 294 -8.10 7.63 11.93
C GLN A 294 -9.35 7.30 11.11
N ALA A 295 -10.10 8.32 10.72
CA ALA A 295 -11.37 8.13 10.00
C ALA A 295 -11.23 7.53 8.58
N LEU A 296 -10.02 7.55 8.00
CA LEU A 296 -9.72 6.85 6.74
C LEU A 296 -9.71 5.33 6.86
N VAL A 297 -9.58 4.81 8.07
CA VAL A 297 -9.44 3.38 8.30
C VAL A 297 -10.79 2.77 8.62
N VAL A 298 -11.28 1.93 7.73
CA VAL A 298 -12.42 1.04 7.97
C VAL A 298 -11.91 -0.22 8.67
N ILE A 299 -12.61 -0.66 9.70
CA ILE A 299 -12.22 -1.79 10.53
C ILE A 299 -13.28 -2.88 10.54
N ASN A 300 -12.82 -4.14 10.55
CA ASN A 300 -13.60 -5.31 10.91
C ASN A 300 -13.50 -5.51 12.43
N LYS A 301 -14.60 -5.35 13.14
CA LYS A 301 -14.70 -5.53 14.59
C LYS A 301 -14.84 -7.00 15.01
N GLY A 302 -14.87 -7.89 14.03
CA GLY A 302 -15.11 -9.32 14.15
C GLY A 302 -16.43 -9.75 13.51
N GLY A 303 -16.37 -10.83 12.71
CA GLY A 303 -17.52 -11.43 12.06
C GLY A 303 -18.08 -10.67 10.84
N ALA A 304 -17.39 -9.62 10.36
CA ALA A 304 -17.78 -8.96 9.11
C ALA A 304 -17.49 -9.84 7.90
N THR A 305 -18.40 -9.85 6.95
CA THR A 305 -18.16 -10.33 5.59
C THR A 305 -17.55 -9.23 4.72
N GLY A 306 -16.92 -9.60 3.60
CA GLY A 306 -16.45 -8.60 2.64
C GLY A 306 -17.55 -7.71 2.10
N LYS A 307 -18.75 -8.27 1.94
CA LYS A 307 -19.94 -7.51 1.54
C LYS A 307 -20.35 -6.47 2.57
N ASP A 308 -20.32 -6.80 3.88
CA ASP A 308 -20.65 -5.83 4.93
C ASP A 308 -19.69 -4.62 4.90
N VAL A 309 -18.40 -4.90 4.67
CA VAL A 309 -17.37 -3.85 4.55
C VAL A 309 -17.61 -2.99 3.31
N LEU A 310 -17.93 -3.60 2.18
CA LEU A 310 -18.18 -2.89 0.91
C LEU A 310 -19.45 -2.03 0.98
N ASP A 311 -20.51 -2.54 1.57
CA ASP A 311 -21.79 -1.83 1.75
C ASP A 311 -21.57 -0.63 2.71
N PHE A 312 -20.85 -0.83 3.80
CA PHE A 312 -20.46 0.23 4.73
C PHE A 312 -19.64 1.33 4.03
N ALA A 313 -18.60 0.95 3.29
CA ALA A 313 -17.75 1.88 2.56
C ALA A 313 -18.55 2.67 1.51
N SER A 314 -19.49 2.03 0.83
CA SER A 314 -20.37 2.66 -0.15
C SER A 314 -21.28 3.70 0.50
N ALA A 315 -21.80 3.43 1.70
CA ALA A 315 -22.59 4.40 2.46
C ALA A 315 -21.74 5.61 2.90
N VAL A 316 -20.47 5.39 3.30
CA VAL A 316 -19.54 6.50 3.58
C VAL A 316 -19.33 7.37 2.34
N VAL A 317 -19.06 6.77 1.19
CA VAL A 317 -18.89 7.50 -0.09
C VAL A 317 -20.11 8.33 -0.42
N ALA A 318 -21.31 7.75 -0.30
CA ALA A 318 -22.58 8.42 -0.60
C ALA A 318 -22.79 9.64 0.32
N SER A 319 -22.54 9.49 1.62
CA SER A 319 -22.71 10.58 2.60
C SER A 319 -21.76 11.76 2.37
N VAL A 320 -20.49 11.48 2.01
CA VAL A 320 -19.51 12.53 1.69
C VAL A 320 -19.90 13.25 0.40
N LYS A 321 -20.37 12.50 -0.61
CA LYS A 321 -20.83 13.07 -1.87
C LYS A 321 -22.08 13.96 -1.67
N GLU A 322 -23.04 13.52 -0.85
CA GLU A 322 -24.26 14.27 -0.52
C GLU A 322 -23.92 15.58 0.20
N LYS A 323 -23.02 15.51 1.22
CA LYS A 323 -22.73 16.67 2.08
C LYS A 323 -21.80 17.68 1.42
N PHE A 324 -20.77 17.22 0.69
CA PHE A 324 -19.68 18.06 0.18
C PHE A 324 -19.61 18.12 -1.34
N GLY A 325 -20.38 17.32 -2.06
CA GLY A 325 -20.22 17.14 -3.52
C GLY A 325 -18.93 16.42 -3.94
N VAL A 326 -18.14 15.93 -2.98
CA VAL A 326 -16.84 15.30 -3.22
C VAL A 326 -16.99 13.79 -3.35
N GLN A 327 -16.49 13.21 -4.45
CA GLN A 327 -16.45 11.78 -4.64
C GLN A 327 -15.20 11.20 -3.97
N LEU A 328 -15.39 10.25 -3.03
CA LEU A 328 -14.30 9.44 -2.50
C LEU A 328 -14.08 8.21 -3.39
N ASN A 329 -12.80 7.87 -3.60
CA ASN A 329 -12.39 6.63 -4.25
C ASN A 329 -11.79 5.69 -3.21
N MET A 330 -12.11 4.40 -3.31
CA MET A 330 -11.50 3.37 -2.47
C MET A 330 -10.03 3.17 -2.88
N GLU A 331 -9.12 3.13 -1.91
CA GLU A 331 -7.71 2.77 -2.13
C GLU A 331 -7.53 1.25 -2.09
N VAL A 332 -8.34 0.59 -1.27
CA VAL A 332 -8.36 -0.87 -1.11
C VAL A 332 -8.83 -1.54 -2.41
N ASN A 333 -8.15 -2.60 -2.81
CA ASN A 333 -8.54 -3.41 -3.96
C ASN A 333 -9.65 -4.38 -3.54
N VAL A 334 -10.83 -4.19 -4.08
CA VAL A 334 -11.97 -5.10 -3.91
C VAL A 334 -11.80 -6.29 -4.85
N ILE A 335 -11.84 -7.49 -4.29
CA ILE A 335 -11.72 -8.77 -4.99
C ILE A 335 -13.06 -9.48 -4.90
N ASP A 336 -13.67 -9.69 -6.09
CA ASP A 336 -14.97 -10.30 -6.26
C ASP A 336 -14.85 -11.68 -6.95
#